data_db0cf460b1307013b374f5feda7e67c4
#
_entry.id   db0cf460b1307013b374f5feda7e67c4
#
_cell.length_a   1.000
_cell.length_b   1.000
_cell.length_c   1.000
_cell.angle_alpha   90.00
_cell.angle_beta   90.00
_cell.angle_gamma   90.00
#
_symmetry.space_group_name_H-M   'P 1'
#
loop_
_entity.id
_entity.type
_entity.pdbx_description
1 polymer ?
#
loop_
_entity_poly.entity_id
_entity_poly.type
_entity_poly.pdbx_seq_one_letter_code
_entity_poly.pdbx_strand_id
1 'polypeptide(L)'
;ATGTNQTVIGYGSSGQANNSVTLGNADVTAVYMAQDAGATVYAAGMVLGGTSVTSTAAEINIIDGNTSATSTTIVDADRVILNDDGTMKQVAMSDVATYVGSVASLESLNDAKSGGTNFTESLIIGHETTGTLNAADYNTGVGRGSLDALTEGDNNTALGYNSLSANTTGSDNIAIGYNALVANTTKGQNIAIGRDALKVQTDGGEFNVAVGSYSLDENTFGDKNVALGYVALGKNTEASYNTGIGTESLKLNTTGANNTGLGYAAGDVVSTGSQNVLIGASTDPSAADATNQTVVGYGATGQANNSVTLGNADVTAIYMAQDKGATVYASGISLENDETLTNSTDGTVLINGTVASGTGSASGVFTSNGDNDLVLQTGNSTTGSITITDGSNGDITLAPNGTGKTDLNDSPLTGFGADIQTETGTSKTLSASDNGTIIVCSSNSSVTVTVPSSLPAGFNCMIIQSGSGQVSLNASSTTLNNRNGTKTAGQHAIMTVVHLGSDAYVVSGDTAS
;
A
#
# COMPACT_ATOMS: atom_id res chain seq x y z
N ALA A 1 -90.15 -40.08 -66.90
CA ALA A 1 -88.72 -39.98 -66.68
C ALA A 1 -87.99 -39.92 -67.95
N THR A 2 -87.36 -38.84 -68.29
CA THR A 2 -86.57 -38.57 -69.46
C THR A 2 -85.05 -38.60 -69.27
N GLY A 3 -84.60 -39.28 -68.21
CA GLY A 3 -83.18 -39.43 -67.90
C GLY A 3 -82.48 -40.32 -68.92
N THR A 4 -81.36 -39.85 -69.56
CA THR A 4 -80.59 -40.58 -70.55
C THR A 4 -79.28 -41.06 -69.89
N ASN A 5 -78.92 -42.35 -70.14
CA ASN A 5 -77.70 -42.96 -69.71
C ASN A 5 -77.50 -42.83 -68.19
N GLN A 6 -78.50 -43.24 -67.40
CA GLN A 6 -78.43 -43.23 -65.95
C GLN A 6 -78.39 -44.68 -65.47
N THR A 7 -77.50 -44.94 -64.49
CA THR A 7 -77.49 -46.16 -63.76
C THR A 7 -77.87 -45.83 -62.26
N VAL A 8 -79.00 -46.38 -61.80
CA VAL A 8 -79.50 -46.13 -60.45
C VAL A 8 -79.55 -47.46 -59.74
N ILE A 9 -78.86 -47.59 -58.64
CA ILE A 9 -78.74 -48.81 -57.81
C ILE A 9 -79.17 -48.50 -56.37
N GLY A 10 -80.21 -49.14 -55.93
CA GLY A 10 -80.68 -49.01 -54.58
C GLY A 10 -82.20 -48.85 -54.45
N TYR A 11 -82.81 -49.32 -53.32
CA TYR A 11 -84.25 -49.20 -53.03
C TYR A 11 -84.63 -47.72 -52.86
N GLY A 12 -85.65 -47.28 -53.61
CA GLY A 12 -86.11 -45.90 -53.54
C GLY A 12 -85.14 -44.83 -54.07
N SER A 13 -84.06 -45.21 -54.74
CA SER A 13 -83.10 -44.31 -55.38
C SER A 13 -83.67 -43.68 -56.65
N SER A 14 -83.40 -42.41 -56.89
CA SER A 14 -83.72 -41.68 -58.12
C SER A 14 -82.45 -41.15 -58.77
N GLY A 15 -82.38 -41.28 -60.11
CA GLY A 15 -81.27 -40.72 -60.90
C GLY A 15 -81.19 -39.20 -60.77
N GLN A 16 -80.01 -38.69 -60.57
CA GLN A 16 -79.78 -37.27 -60.28
C GLN A 16 -79.48 -36.43 -61.55
N ALA A 17 -78.76 -37.00 -62.47
CA ALA A 17 -78.43 -36.29 -63.73
C ALA A 17 -78.21 -37.27 -64.91
N ASN A 18 -78.29 -36.78 -66.13
CA ASN A 18 -77.92 -37.57 -67.30
C ASN A 18 -76.45 -37.99 -67.24
N ASN A 19 -76.15 -39.16 -67.81
CA ASN A 19 -74.79 -39.75 -67.77
C ASN A 19 -74.24 -39.89 -66.35
N SER A 20 -75.06 -40.37 -65.39
CA SER A 20 -74.68 -40.53 -64.05
C SER A 20 -74.93 -41.92 -63.48
N VAL A 21 -74.20 -42.30 -62.42
CA VAL A 21 -74.48 -43.45 -61.60
C VAL A 21 -74.91 -42.93 -60.23
N THR A 22 -76.09 -43.30 -59.77
CA THR A 22 -76.58 -42.99 -58.44
C THR A 22 -76.60 -44.26 -57.62
N LEU A 23 -75.88 -44.27 -56.54
CA LEU A 23 -75.78 -45.38 -55.59
C LEU A 23 -76.49 -44.99 -54.31
N GLY A 24 -77.68 -45.56 -54.10
CA GLY A 24 -78.46 -45.29 -52.91
C GLY A 24 -79.43 -44.10 -53.04
N ASN A 25 -80.28 -43.89 -52.03
CA ASN A 25 -81.17 -42.76 -51.84
C ASN A 25 -80.62 -41.76 -50.82
N ALA A 26 -81.45 -40.82 -50.36
CA ALA A 26 -81.05 -39.80 -49.35
C ALA A 26 -80.73 -40.38 -48.00
N ASP A 27 -81.05 -41.58 -47.68
CA ASP A 27 -80.80 -42.24 -46.37
C ASP A 27 -79.44 -42.98 -46.36
N VAL A 28 -78.76 -43.08 -47.53
CA VAL A 28 -77.44 -43.73 -47.58
C VAL A 28 -76.35 -42.80 -47.07
N THR A 29 -75.82 -43.11 -45.90
CA THR A 29 -74.77 -42.30 -45.22
C THR A 29 -73.34 -42.71 -45.61
N ALA A 30 -73.16 -43.90 -46.21
CA ALA A 30 -71.85 -44.36 -46.69
C ALA A 30 -71.98 -45.31 -47.87
N VAL A 31 -71.08 -45.22 -48.86
CA VAL A 31 -70.91 -46.15 -49.96
C VAL A 31 -69.55 -46.84 -49.83
N TYR A 32 -69.56 -48.15 -49.54
CA TYR A 32 -68.36 -48.96 -49.48
C TYR A 32 -68.07 -49.57 -50.83
N MET A 33 -66.96 -49.21 -51.47
CA MET A 33 -66.56 -49.73 -52.75
C MET A 33 -66.02 -51.15 -52.72
N ALA A 34 -65.54 -51.59 -51.57
CA ALA A 34 -65.14 -52.96 -51.29
C ALA A 34 -65.33 -53.31 -49.78
N GLN A 35 -65.54 -54.58 -49.44
CA GLN A 35 -65.80 -55.04 -48.10
C GLN A 35 -64.58 -54.84 -47.21
N ASP A 36 -63.39 -54.92 -47.76
CA ASP A 36 -62.08 -54.79 -47.03
C ASP A 36 -61.51 -53.38 -47.20
N ALA A 37 -62.25 -52.43 -47.77
CA ALA A 37 -61.82 -51.09 -48.07
C ALA A 37 -60.62 -50.99 -49.04
N GLY A 38 -60.31 -52.11 -49.76
CA GLY A 38 -59.16 -52.19 -50.69
C GLY A 38 -59.50 -51.72 -52.16
N ALA A 39 -60.73 -51.24 -52.45
CA ALA A 39 -61.05 -50.80 -53.78
C ALA A 39 -60.40 -49.48 -54.16
N THR A 40 -59.86 -49.42 -55.35
CA THR A 40 -59.34 -48.18 -55.95
C THR A 40 -60.41 -47.51 -56.78
N VAL A 41 -60.66 -46.24 -56.57
CA VAL A 41 -61.57 -45.41 -57.40
C VAL A 41 -60.75 -44.74 -58.51
N TYR A 42 -60.99 -45.07 -59.78
CA TYR A 42 -60.43 -44.36 -60.92
C TYR A 42 -61.45 -43.30 -61.34
N ALA A 43 -61.17 -42.06 -61.05
CA ALA A 43 -62.01 -40.92 -61.41
C ALA A 43 -61.19 -39.87 -62.16
N ALA A 44 -61.72 -39.27 -63.24
CA ALA A 44 -61.11 -38.14 -63.92
C ALA A 44 -61.14 -36.84 -63.05
N GLY A 45 -61.93 -36.84 -61.97
CA GLY A 45 -62.04 -35.75 -60.99
C GLY A 45 -63.00 -36.14 -59.87
N MET A 46 -62.80 -35.53 -58.68
CA MET A 46 -63.62 -35.68 -57.51
C MET A 46 -64.27 -34.34 -57.16
N VAL A 47 -65.55 -34.37 -56.83
CA VAL A 47 -66.30 -33.19 -56.37
C VAL A 47 -66.77 -33.47 -54.90
N LEU A 48 -66.42 -32.66 -53.99
CA LEU A 48 -66.85 -32.75 -52.56
C LEU A 48 -67.73 -31.53 -52.26
N GLY A 49 -68.99 -31.78 -51.84
CA GLY A 49 -69.90 -30.69 -51.44
C GLY A 49 -70.19 -29.68 -52.60
N GLY A 50 -70.11 -30.10 -53.84
CA GLY A 50 -70.33 -29.24 -54.99
C GLY A 50 -69.08 -28.56 -55.58
N THR A 51 -67.95 -28.72 -54.89
CA THR A 51 -66.63 -28.13 -55.29
C THR A 51 -65.71 -29.21 -55.83
N SER A 52 -65.13 -28.98 -57.05
CA SER A 52 -64.15 -29.89 -57.63
C SER A 52 -62.84 -29.89 -56.83
N VAL A 53 -62.34 -31.07 -56.47
CA VAL A 53 -61.01 -31.25 -55.92
C VAL A 53 -60.04 -31.24 -57.14
N THR A 54 -59.24 -30.17 -57.20
CA THR A 54 -58.26 -29.99 -58.30
C THR A 54 -56.85 -30.46 -57.88
N SER A 55 -56.63 -30.81 -56.65
CA SER A 55 -55.34 -31.32 -56.12
C SER A 55 -55.06 -32.72 -56.72
N THR A 56 -53.80 -32.94 -57.08
CA THR A 56 -53.35 -34.27 -57.50
C THR A 56 -53.23 -35.20 -56.29
N ALA A 57 -53.26 -36.53 -56.54
CA ALA A 57 -53.06 -37.50 -55.50
C ALA A 57 -51.75 -37.31 -54.71
N ALA A 58 -50.68 -36.86 -55.41
CA ALA A 58 -49.41 -36.55 -54.83
C ALA A 58 -49.50 -35.37 -53.86
N GLU A 59 -50.22 -34.30 -54.20
CA GLU A 59 -50.45 -33.12 -53.38
C GLU A 59 -51.29 -33.43 -52.11
N ILE A 60 -52.31 -34.28 -52.25
CA ILE A 60 -53.14 -34.72 -51.12
C ILE A 60 -52.31 -35.58 -50.18
N ASN A 61 -51.44 -36.48 -50.65
CA ASN A 61 -50.57 -37.31 -49.86
C ASN A 61 -49.52 -36.50 -49.07
N ILE A 62 -49.10 -35.36 -49.61
CA ILE A 62 -48.19 -34.44 -48.89
C ILE A 62 -48.93 -33.82 -47.71
N ILE A 63 -50.20 -33.48 -47.83
CA ILE A 63 -51.01 -32.87 -46.75
C ILE A 63 -51.26 -33.83 -45.61
N ASP A 64 -51.41 -35.13 -45.89
CA ASP A 64 -51.67 -36.15 -44.85
C ASP A 64 -50.40 -36.61 -44.07
N GLY A 65 -49.21 -36.10 -44.48
CA GLY A 65 -47.95 -36.38 -43.80
C GLY A 65 -47.36 -37.76 -44.09
N ASN A 66 -47.91 -38.51 -45.03
CA ASN A 66 -47.50 -39.89 -45.32
C ASN A 66 -46.31 -39.97 -46.34
N THR A 67 -45.78 -38.83 -46.79
CA THR A 67 -44.61 -38.73 -47.62
C THR A 67 -43.40 -38.28 -46.83
N SER A 68 -42.27 -38.99 -46.94
CA SER A 68 -41.01 -38.56 -46.34
C SER A 68 -40.66 -37.15 -46.79
N ALA A 69 -40.28 -36.29 -45.85
CA ALA A 69 -39.78 -34.97 -46.14
C ALA A 69 -38.55 -35.05 -47.07
N THR A 70 -38.63 -34.47 -48.24
CA THR A 70 -37.49 -34.28 -49.13
C THR A 70 -36.91 -32.91 -48.86
N SER A 71 -35.57 -32.79 -48.74
CA SER A 71 -34.92 -31.49 -48.62
C SER A 71 -35.12 -30.70 -49.90
N THR A 72 -35.97 -29.70 -49.85
CA THR A 72 -36.18 -28.74 -50.95
C THR A 72 -35.69 -27.38 -50.48
N THR A 73 -35.09 -26.61 -51.34
CA THR A 73 -34.84 -25.19 -51.09
C THR A 73 -36.18 -24.46 -51.06
N ILE A 74 -36.56 -23.89 -49.97
CA ILE A 74 -37.75 -23.05 -49.83
C ILE A 74 -37.48 -21.73 -50.54
N VAL A 75 -38.33 -21.34 -51.46
CA VAL A 75 -38.25 -20.08 -52.19
C VAL A 75 -39.52 -19.24 -51.97
N ASP A 76 -39.45 -17.95 -52.23
CA ASP A 76 -40.56 -17.00 -52.02
C ASP A 76 -41.86 -17.38 -52.72
N ALA A 77 -41.79 -18.12 -53.80
CA ALA A 77 -42.95 -18.60 -54.53
C ALA A 77 -43.67 -19.79 -53.88
N ASP A 78 -43.04 -20.46 -52.96
CA ASP A 78 -43.64 -21.58 -52.22
C ASP A 78 -44.83 -21.12 -51.38
N ARG A 79 -45.72 -22.04 -51.03
CA ARG A 79 -46.95 -21.77 -50.30
C ARG A 79 -47.00 -22.69 -49.08
N VAL A 80 -47.41 -22.12 -47.93
CA VAL A 80 -47.71 -22.83 -46.71
C VAL A 80 -49.22 -22.81 -46.48
N ILE A 81 -49.78 -23.91 -46.02
CA ILE A 81 -51.18 -23.99 -45.65
C ILE A 81 -51.29 -23.63 -44.18
N LEU A 82 -51.99 -22.56 -43.86
CA LEU A 82 -52.26 -22.10 -42.52
C LEU A 82 -53.75 -22.08 -42.23
N ASN A 83 -54.15 -22.38 -41.02
CA ASN A 83 -55.50 -22.16 -40.53
C ASN A 83 -55.63 -20.73 -40.01
N ASP A 84 -56.37 -19.90 -40.75
CA ASP A 84 -56.65 -18.52 -40.40
C ASP A 84 -58.10 -18.41 -39.96
N ASP A 85 -58.31 -18.32 -38.67
CA ASP A 85 -59.64 -18.24 -38.04
C ASP A 85 -60.66 -19.31 -38.53
N GLY A 86 -60.23 -20.58 -38.51
CA GLY A 86 -61.03 -21.72 -38.96
C GLY A 86 -61.07 -21.95 -40.49
N THR A 87 -60.42 -21.10 -41.27
CA THR A 87 -60.33 -21.23 -42.73
C THR A 87 -58.92 -21.60 -43.15
N MET A 88 -58.77 -22.70 -43.88
CA MET A 88 -57.46 -23.08 -44.46
C MET A 88 -57.10 -22.16 -45.63
N LYS A 89 -56.00 -21.46 -45.50
CA LYS A 89 -55.48 -20.53 -46.51
C LYS A 89 -54.08 -20.94 -46.97
N GLN A 90 -53.78 -20.70 -48.27
CA GLN A 90 -52.40 -20.74 -48.75
C GLN A 90 -51.79 -19.38 -48.59
N VAL A 91 -50.66 -19.36 -47.86
CA VAL A 91 -49.87 -18.16 -47.60
C VAL A 91 -48.54 -18.28 -48.32
N ALA A 92 -48.09 -17.25 -49.04
CA ALA A 92 -46.78 -17.24 -49.69
C ALA A 92 -45.65 -17.28 -48.66
N MET A 93 -44.56 -17.96 -48.97
CA MET A 93 -43.38 -17.96 -48.08
C MET A 93 -42.80 -16.58 -47.91
N SER A 94 -42.92 -15.69 -48.91
CA SER A 94 -42.58 -14.26 -48.75
C SER A 94 -43.35 -13.56 -47.62
N ASP A 95 -44.64 -13.90 -47.46
CA ASP A 95 -45.46 -13.30 -46.41
C ASP A 95 -45.11 -13.89 -45.03
N VAL A 96 -44.80 -15.20 -44.99
CA VAL A 96 -44.25 -15.85 -43.78
C VAL A 96 -42.89 -15.27 -43.43
N ALA A 97 -42.02 -15.11 -44.41
CA ALA A 97 -40.71 -14.50 -44.22
C ALA A 97 -40.83 -13.04 -43.74
N THR A 98 -41.78 -12.28 -44.28
CA THR A 98 -42.07 -10.91 -43.85
C THR A 98 -42.56 -10.90 -42.37
N TYR A 99 -43.49 -11.78 -42.01
CA TYR A 99 -43.96 -11.90 -40.62
C TYR A 99 -42.85 -12.35 -39.68
N VAL A 100 -42.09 -13.39 -40.02
CA VAL A 100 -40.96 -13.87 -39.24
C VAL A 100 -39.85 -12.81 -39.18
N GLY A 101 -39.56 -12.13 -40.29
CA GLY A 101 -38.59 -11.04 -40.36
C GLY A 101 -39.00 -9.84 -39.51
N SER A 102 -40.30 -9.53 -39.45
CA SER A 102 -40.80 -8.45 -38.60
C SER A 102 -40.72 -8.75 -37.10
N VAL A 103 -40.66 -10.01 -36.67
CA VAL A 103 -40.52 -10.44 -35.27
C VAL A 103 -39.15 -11.04 -34.99
N ALA A 104 -38.29 -11.26 -35.97
CA ALA A 104 -36.98 -11.89 -35.83
C ALA A 104 -35.82 -10.90 -35.72
N SER A 105 -36.03 -9.62 -35.95
CA SER A 105 -35.01 -8.60 -35.66
C SER A 105 -35.22 -8.02 -34.25
N LEU A 106 -34.16 -7.81 -33.52
CA LEU A 106 -34.21 -7.09 -32.25
C LEU A 106 -34.86 -5.70 -32.38
N GLU A 107 -34.79 -5.10 -33.57
CA GLU A 107 -35.43 -3.82 -33.91
C GLU A 107 -36.96 -3.85 -33.98
N SER A 108 -37.57 -5.04 -34.09
CA SER A 108 -39.04 -5.19 -34.02
C SER A 108 -39.56 -5.24 -32.57
N LEU A 109 -38.69 -5.33 -31.60
CA LEU A 109 -39.04 -5.17 -30.19
C LEU A 109 -39.12 -3.67 -29.87
N ASN A 110 -40.23 -3.22 -29.29
CA ASN A 110 -40.42 -1.81 -28.92
C ASN A 110 -39.44 -1.27 -27.89
N ASP A 111 -38.55 -2.11 -27.42
CA ASP A 111 -37.54 -1.79 -26.37
C ASP A 111 -36.12 -2.19 -26.79
N ALA A 112 -35.87 -2.36 -28.10
CA ALA A 112 -34.52 -2.66 -28.60
C ALA A 112 -34.18 -1.84 -29.85
N LYS A 113 -32.91 -1.47 -29.97
CA LYS A 113 -32.29 -0.84 -31.13
C LYS A 113 -30.99 -1.53 -31.47
N SER A 114 -30.83 -1.95 -32.72
CA SER A 114 -29.60 -2.57 -33.19
C SER A 114 -29.18 -2.06 -34.59
N GLY A 115 -27.94 -1.65 -34.75
CA GLY A 115 -27.35 -1.23 -35.99
C GLY A 115 -27.97 0.03 -36.62
N GLY A 116 -27.70 0.28 -37.92
CA GLY A 116 -28.17 1.44 -38.67
C GLY A 116 -27.06 2.38 -39.10
N THR A 117 -27.37 3.38 -39.94
CA THR A 117 -26.39 4.25 -40.62
C THR A 117 -25.50 5.06 -39.66
N ASN A 118 -26.00 5.44 -38.49
CA ASN A 118 -25.29 6.23 -37.46
C ASN A 118 -25.17 5.49 -36.12
N PHE A 119 -25.30 4.16 -36.16
CA PHE A 119 -25.25 3.29 -34.98
C PHE A 119 -24.68 1.93 -35.36
N THR A 120 -23.53 1.92 -36.06
CA THR A 120 -22.94 0.72 -36.64
C THR A 120 -22.44 -0.22 -35.55
N GLU A 121 -22.69 -1.53 -35.71
CA GLU A 121 -22.23 -2.57 -34.76
C GLU A 121 -22.58 -2.29 -33.29
N SER A 122 -23.70 -1.63 -33.08
CA SER A 122 -24.17 -1.23 -31.75
C SER A 122 -25.49 -1.92 -31.38
N LEU A 123 -25.78 -2.05 -30.10
CA LEU A 123 -26.96 -2.70 -29.54
C LEU A 123 -27.46 -2.01 -28.27
N ILE A 124 -28.77 -1.65 -28.26
CA ILE A 124 -29.44 -1.23 -27.03
C ILE A 124 -30.65 -2.12 -26.80
N ILE A 125 -30.81 -2.61 -25.55
CA ILE A 125 -31.97 -3.42 -25.13
C ILE A 125 -32.55 -2.81 -23.85
N GLY A 126 -33.86 -2.62 -23.81
CA GLY A 126 -34.59 -2.09 -22.64
C GLY A 126 -35.22 -0.72 -22.88
N HIS A 127 -34.92 -0.07 -23.96
CA HIS A 127 -35.61 1.12 -24.51
C HIS A 127 -35.09 1.40 -25.93
N GLU A 128 -35.85 2.13 -26.71
CA GLU A 128 -35.49 2.51 -28.08
C GLU A 128 -35.07 3.98 -28.22
N THR A 129 -35.13 4.75 -27.12
CA THR A 129 -34.78 6.17 -27.14
C THR A 129 -33.27 6.36 -27.06
N THR A 130 -32.75 7.17 -27.94
CA THR A 130 -31.38 7.69 -27.94
C THR A 130 -31.47 9.17 -28.29
N GLY A 131 -30.39 9.94 -28.08
CA GLY A 131 -30.25 11.24 -28.71
C GLY A 131 -30.33 11.11 -30.27
N THR A 132 -30.20 12.21 -30.97
CA THR A 132 -30.07 12.16 -32.44
C THR A 132 -28.71 11.55 -32.79
N LEU A 133 -28.69 10.30 -33.19
CA LEU A 133 -27.47 9.57 -33.51
C LEU A 133 -26.73 10.19 -34.70
N ASN A 134 -25.44 10.42 -34.52
CA ASN A 134 -24.52 10.92 -35.53
C ASN A 134 -23.18 10.19 -35.42
N ALA A 135 -23.11 8.99 -36.02
CA ALA A 135 -21.95 8.10 -35.95
C ALA A 135 -21.57 7.63 -34.54
N ALA A 136 -22.52 7.11 -33.77
CA ALA A 136 -22.30 6.48 -32.48
C ALA A 136 -22.12 4.97 -32.64
N ASP A 137 -20.89 4.51 -32.86
CA ASP A 137 -20.60 3.14 -33.28
C ASP A 137 -20.08 2.26 -32.13
N TYR A 138 -20.20 0.95 -32.24
CA TYR A 138 -19.66 -0.06 -31.31
C TYR A 138 -20.19 0.05 -29.88
N ASN A 139 -21.41 0.52 -29.66
CA ASN A 139 -22.00 0.68 -28.34
C ASN A 139 -22.87 -0.53 -27.93
N THR A 140 -22.81 -0.91 -26.67
CA THR A 140 -23.67 -1.93 -26.09
C THR A 140 -24.39 -1.37 -24.87
N GLY A 141 -25.71 -1.28 -24.94
CA GLY A 141 -26.59 -0.83 -23.85
C GLY A 141 -27.59 -1.92 -23.47
N VAL A 142 -27.67 -2.29 -22.21
CA VAL A 142 -28.69 -3.22 -21.72
C VAL A 142 -29.28 -2.69 -20.42
N GLY A 143 -30.55 -2.34 -20.46
CA GLY A 143 -31.28 -1.82 -19.31
C GLY A 143 -32.06 -0.55 -19.67
N ARG A 144 -33.13 -0.31 -18.90
CA ARG A 144 -33.94 0.88 -19.09
C ARG A 144 -33.10 2.15 -18.84
N GLY A 145 -33.09 3.05 -19.82
CA GLY A 145 -32.34 4.30 -19.76
C GLY A 145 -30.83 4.15 -19.95
N SER A 146 -30.31 2.99 -20.34
CA SER A 146 -28.90 2.83 -20.67
C SER A 146 -28.58 3.53 -22.01
N LEU A 147 -27.59 4.44 -22.04
CA LEU A 147 -27.21 5.22 -23.22
C LEU A 147 -28.36 6.06 -23.83
N ASP A 148 -29.32 6.53 -23.00
CA ASP A 148 -30.54 7.22 -23.46
C ASP A 148 -30.27 8.53 -24.22
N ALA A 149 -29.22 9.27 -23.87
CA ALA A 149 -28.85 10.53 -24.51
C ALA A 149 -27.76 10.38 -25.58
N LEU A 150 -27.33 9.18 -25.94
CA LEU A 150 -26.20 8.95 -26.85
C LEU A 150 -26.41 9.62 -28.23
N THR A 151 -25.38 10.34 -28.70
CA THR A 151 -25.37 11.00 -30.01
C THR A 151 -24.17 10.64 -30.89
N GLU A 152 -22.94 10.76 -30.37
CA GLU A 152 -21.69 10.58 -31.13
C GLU A 152 -20.65 9.69 -30.40
N GLY A 153 -20.90 9.31 -29.14
CA GLY A 153 -19.92 8.53 -28.36
C GLY A 153 -19.80 7.09 -28.87
N ASP A 154 -18.56 6.61 -28.98
CA ASP A 154 -18.23 5.27 -29.48
C ASP A 154 -17.74 4.33 -28.39
N ASN A 155 -17.78 3.01 -28.65
CA ASN A 155 -17.16 1.98 -27.83
C ASN A 155 -17.65 1.96 -26.37
N ASN A 156 -18.87 2.37 -26.09
CA ASN A 156 -19.38 2.37 -24.72
C ASN A 156 -20.09 1.05 -24.38
N THR A 157 -19.89 0.56 -23.18
CA THR A 157 -20.62 -0.58 -22.62
C THR A 157 -21.43 -0.12 -21.40
N ALA A 158 -22.74 -0.21 -21.48
CA ALA A 158 -23.66 0.18 -20.43
C ALA A 158 -24.59 -0.98 -20.05
N LEU A 159 -24.51 -1.48 -18.83
CA LEU A 159 -25.36 -2.57 -18.34
C LEU A 159 -26.00 -2.18 -17.01
N GLY A 160 -27.29 -1.91 -17.00
CA GLY A 160 -28.03 -1.54 -15.81
C GLY A 160 -29.02 -0.39 -16.04
N TYR A 161 -29.86 -0.15 -15.05
CA TYR A 161 -30.80 0.96 -15.08
C TYR A 161 -30.04 2.29 -15.07
N ASN A 162 -30.32 3.17 -16.03
CA ASN A 162 -29.69 4.49 -16.22
C ASN A 162 -28.15 4.48 -16.28
N SER A 163 -27.51 3.38 -16.66
CA SER A 163 -26.06 3.39 -16.90
C SER A 163 -25.71 4.24 -18.11
N LEU A 164 -24.78 5.20 -17.97
CA LEU A 164 -24.42 6.18 -19.02
C LEU A 164 -25.61 6.91 -19.65
N SER A 165 -26.69 7.14 -18.89
CA SER A 165 -27.94 7.67 -19.48
C SER A 165 -27.80 9.10 -20.02
N ALA A 166 -26.91 9.93 -19.46
CA ALA A 166 -26.66 11.29 -19.94
C ALA A 166 -25.52 11.40 -20.96
N ASN A 167 -24.85 10.28 -21.31
CA ASN A 167 -23.70 10.30 -22.21
C ASN A 167 -24.11 10.69 -23.62
N THR A 168 -23.50 11.75 -24.16
CA THR A 168 -23.75 12.23 -25.52
C THR A 168 -22.60 11.88 -26.46
N THR A 169 -21.39 12.33 -26.15
CA THR A 169 -20.20 12.22 -27.01
C THR A 169 -19.02 11.49 -26.34
N GLY A 170 -19.14 11.12 -25.04
CA GLY A 170 -18.10 10.38 -24.32
C GLY A 170 -17.91 8.98 -24.92
N SER A 171 -16.66 8.58 -25.15
CA SER A 171 -16.29 7.31 -25.75
C SER A 171 -15.48 6.42 -24.83
N ASP A 172 -15.41 5.12 -25.12
CA ASP A 172 -14.57 4.15 -24.40
C ASP A 172 -14.95 4.00 -22.92
N ASN A 173 -16.20 4.20 -22.53
CA ASN A 173 -16.66 4.03 -21.15
C ASN A 173 -17.27 2.65 -20.91
N ILE A 174 -17.03 2.10 -19.72
CA ILE A 174 -17.69 0.90 -19.20
C ILE A 174 -18.50 1.28 -17.97
N ALA A 175 -19.82 1.13 -18.03
CA ALA A 175 -20.73 1.40 -16.93
C ALA A 175 -21.61 0.19 -16.64
N ILE A 176 -21.38 -0.48 -15.54
CA ILE A 176 -22.14 -1.67 -15.13
C ILE A 176 -22.74 -1.45 -13.74
N GLY A 177 -24.05 -1.32 -13.65
CA GLY A 177 -24.77 -1.13 -12.39
C GLY A 177 -25.85 -0.06 -12.48
N TYR A 178 -26.67 0.00 -11.47
CA TYR A 178 -27.69 1.04 -11.30
C TYR A 178 -27.02 2.42 -11.18
N ASN A 179 -27.36 3.37 -12.06
CA ASN A 179 -26.80 4.71 -12.16
C ASN A 179 -25.26 4.79 -12.28
N ALA A 180 -24.59 3.77 -12.79
CA ALA A 180 -23.15 3.87 -13.06
C ALA A 180 -22.90 4.91 -14.16
N LEU A 181 -22.02 5.90 -13.90
CA LEU A 181 -21.73 7.02 -14.81
C LEU A 181 -22.98 7.78 -15.32
N VAL A 182 -24.03 7.83 -14.51
CA VAL A 182 -25.34 8.35 -14.93
C VAL A 182 -25.28 9.81 -15.41
N ALA A 183 -24.41 10.63 -14.83
CA ALA A 183 -24.28 12.06 -15.15
C ALA A 183 -23.18 12.37 -16.18
N ASN A 184 -22.39 11.38 -16.62
CA ASN A 184 -21.35 11.61 -17.63
C ASN A 184 -21.96 12.03 -18.97
N THR A 185 -21.46 13.13 -19.54
CA THR A 185 -21.97 13.66 -20.81
C THR A 185 -20.98 13.52 -21.96
N THR A 186 -19.75 13.98 -21.77
CA THR A 186 -18.77 14.11 -22.85
C THR A 186 -17.44 13.36 -22.59
N LYS A 187 -17.22 12.89 -21.35
CA LYS A 187 -15.93 12.33 -20.96
C LYS A 187 -15.83 10.85 -21.27
N GLY A 188 -14.61 10.42 -21.59
CA GLY A 188 -14.32 9.05 -22.01
C GLY A 188 -13.33 8.31 -21.12
N GLN A 189 -13.12 7.04 -21.46
CA GLN A 189 -12.10 6.18 -20.87
C GLN A 189 -12.28 5.95 -19.36
N ASN A 190 -13.54 5.91 -18.91
CA ASN A 190 -13.88 5.63 -17.52
C ASN A 190 -14.48 4.23 -17.36
N ILE A 191 -14.15 3.57 -16.27
CA ILE A 191 -14.71 2.28 -15.88
C ILE A 191 -15.48 2.48 -14.58
N ALA A 192 -16.79 2.24 -14.59
CA ALA A 192 -17.66 2.29 -13.43
C ALA A 192 -18.44 0.99 -13.28
N ILE A 193 -18.12 0.20 -12.30
CA ILE A 193 -18.77 -1.08 -12.02
C ILE A 193 -19.29 -1.08 -10.58
N GLY A 194 -20.59 -0.99 -10.43
CA GLY A 194 -21.26 -0.95 -9.14
C GLY A 194 -22.42 0.05 -9.12
N ARG A 195 -23.30 -0.09 -8.15
CA ARG A 195 -24.38 0.87 -7.93
C ARG A 195 -23.81 2.25 -7.60
N ASP A 196 -24.26 3.27 -8.31
CA ASP A 196 -23.87 4.67 -8.14
C ASP A 196 -22.32 4.90 -8.26
N ALA A 197 -21.57 4.02 -8.95
CA ALA A 197 -20.15 4.23 -9.22
C ALA A 197 -19.98 5.41 -10.21
N LEU A 198 -19.09 6.37 -9.90
CA LEU A 198 -18.88 7.60 -10.69
C LEU A 198 -20.18 8.35 -11.03
N LYS A 199 -21.09 8.40 -10.07
CA LYS A 199 -22.47 8.86 -10.29
C LYS A 199 -22.59 10.31 -10.75
N VAL A 200 -21.82 11.21 -10.17
CA VAL A 200 -21.95 12.66 -10.41
C VAL A 200 -20.91 13.23 -11.37
N GLN A 201 -20.07 12.37 -11.95
CA GLN A 201 -19.10 12.82 -12.95
C GLN A 201 -19.82 13.41 -14.16
N THR A 202 -19.59 14.68 -14.44
CA THR A 202 -20.22 15.42 -15.55
C THR A 202 -19.20 15.62 -16.67
N ASP A 203 -18.77 16.87 -16.88
CA ASP A 203 -17.84 17.27 -17.96
C ASP A 203 -16.37 17.30 -17.50
N GLY A 204 -16.07 16.75 -16.33
CA GLY A 204 -14.74 16.55 -15.78
C GLY A 204 -14.47 15.07 -15.50
N GLY A 205 -13.20 14.68 -15.46
CA GLY A 205 -12.79 13.34 -15.09
C GLY A 205 -12.72 12.32 -16.23
N GLU A 206 -11.49 11.97 -16.58
CA GLU A 206 -11.16 10.93 -17.54
C GLU A 206 -10.21 9.90 -16.91
N PHE A 207 -10.16 8.71 -17.49
CA PHE A 207 -9.27 7.63 -17.06
C PHE A 207 -9.51 7.17 -15.60
N ASN A 208 -10.72 7.28 -15.08
CA ASN A 208 -11.05 6.80 -13.75
C ASN A 208 -11.50 5.35 -13.78
N VAL A 209 -11.10 4.58 -12.78
CA VAL A 209 -11.55 3.22 -12.54
C VAL A 209 -12.27 3.18 -11.20
N ALA A 210 -13.57 2.93 -11.21
CA ALA A 210 -14.42 2.81 -10.02
C ALA A 210 -15.11 1.44 -10.02
N VAL A 211 -14.68 0.56 -9.14
CA VAL A 211 -15.27 -0.77 -9.01
C VAL A 211 -15.73 -0.98 -7.57
N GLY A 212 -17.03 -1.00 -7.37
CA GLY A 212 -17.69 -1.08 -6.07
C GLY A 212 -18.86 -0.11 -5.97
N SER A 213 -19.87 -0.43 -5.17
CA SER A 213 -20.98 0.49 -4.95
C SER A 213 -20.49 1.77 -4.29
N TYR A 214 -20.90 2.91 -4.80
CA TYR A 214 -20.53 4.25 -4.33
C TYR A 214 -19.02 4.55 -4.43
N SER A 215 -18.27 3.84 -5.27
CA SER A 215 -16.87 4.19 -5.55
C SER A 215 -16.82 5.45 -6.42
N LEU A 216 -15.99 6.44 -6.02
CA LEU A 216 -15.89 7.74 -6.70
C LEU A 216 -17.24 8.43 -6.96
N ASP A 217 -18.26 8.21 -6.10
CA ASP A 217 -19.63 8.65 -6.40
C ASP A 217 -19.82 10.17 -6.37
N GLU A 218 -18.94 10.92 -5.70
CA GLU A 218 -18.92 12.38 -5.70
C GLU A 218 -17.85 13.00 -6.62
N ASN A 219 -17.16 12.20 -7.45
CA ASN A 219 -16.13 12.72 -8.36
C ASN A 219 -16.75 13.57 -9.46
N THR A 220 -16.39 14.84 -9.53
CA THR A 220 -16.86 15.77 -10.56
C THR A 220 -15.81 16.04 -11.64
N PHE A 221 -14.56 16.32 -11.25
CA PHE A 221 -13.49 16.74 -12.15
C PHE A 221 -12.19 15.94 -12.02
N GLY A 222 -12.07 15.05 -11.03
CA GLY A 222 -10.83 14.30 -10.78
C GLY A 222 -10.53 13.27 -11.88
N ASP A 223 -9.29 13.26 -12.36
CA ASP A 223 -8.78 12.34 -13.38
C ASP A 223 -7.91 11.24 -12.80
N LYS A 224 -7.83 10.11 -13.53
CA LYS A 224 -6.82 9.06 -13.29
C LYS A 224 -6.84 8.53 -11.85
N ASN A 225 -8.02 8.41 -11.28
CA ASN A 225 -8.22 7.81 -9.98
C ASN A 225 -8.58 6.32 -10.14
N VAL A 226 -8.09 5.51 -9.24
CA VAL A 226 -8.44 4.08 -9.12
C VAL A 226 -9.12 3.85 -7.78
N ALA A 227 -10.39 3.47 -7.80
CA ALA A 227 -11.18 3.14 -6.63
C ALA A 227 -11.71 1.71 -6.76
N LEU A 228 -11.23 0.81 -5.91
CA LEU A 228 -11.69 -0.58 -5.87
C LEU A 228 -12.18 -0.93 -4.46
N GLY A 229 -13.48 -0.96 -4.27
CA GLY A 229 -14.11 -1.25 -3.00
C GLY A 229 -15.39 -0.44 -2.78
N TYR A 230 -16.20 -0.87 -1.82
CA TYR A 230 -17.37 -0.13 -1.39
C TYR A 230 -16.96 1.25 -0.81
N VAL A 231 -17.51 2.34 -1.36
CA VAL A 231 -17.21 3.74 -0.96
C VAL A 231 -15.73 4.13 -1.05
N ALA A 232 -14.91 3.38 -1.82
CA ALA A 232 -13.54 3.78 -2.06
C ALA A 232 -13.49 5.13 -2.78
N LEU A 233 -12.71 6.10 -2.27
CA LEU A 233 -12.65 7.48 -2.80
C LEU A 233 -14.04 8.16 -2.94
N GLY A 234 -15.02 7.77 -2.10
CA GLY A 234 -16.42 8.21 -2.26
C GLY A 234 -16.63 9.71 -2.22
N LYS A 235 -15.84 10.45 -1.45
CA LYS A 235 -15.91 11.92 -1.35
C LYS A 235 -14.95 12.67 -2.26
N ASN A 236 -14.24 11.98 -3.15
CA ASN A 236 -13.35 12.64 -4.10
C ASN A 236 -14.15 13.57 -5.01
N THR A 237 -13.80 14.83 -5.09
CA THR A 237 -14.50 15.81 -5.95
C THR A 237 -13.67 16.22 -7.15
N GLU A 238 -12.48 16.77 -6.91
CA GLU A 238 -11.62 17.35 -7.94
C GLU A 238 -10.21 16.71 -7.97
N ALA A 239 -9.89 15.87 -6.98
CA ALA A 239 -8.56 15.34 -6.85
C ALA A 239 -8.26 14.26 -7.88
N SER A 240 -7.01 14.25 -8.35
CA SER A 240 -6.52 13.34 -9.38
C SER A 240 -5.37 12.47 -8.89
N TYR A 241 -5.11 11.37 -9.61
CA TYR A 241 -4.00 10.46 -9.36
C TYR A 241 -4.07 9.74 -8.00
N ASN A 242 -5.25 9.50 -7.46
CA ASN A 242 -5.42 8.74 -6.22
C ASN A 242 -5.71 7.26 -6.51
N THR A 243 -5.17 6.39 -5.69
CA THR A 243 -5.43 4.94 -5.72
C THR A 243 -6.00 4.51 -4.37
N GLY A 244 -7.27 4.17 -4.33
CA GLY A 244 -7.98 3.66 -3.16
C GLY A 244 -8.42 2.21 -3.40
N ILE A 245 -7.76 1.24 -2.78
CA ILE A 245 -8.08 -0.18 -2.90
C ILE A 245 -8.45 -0.75 -1.54
N GLY A 246 -9.69 -1.09 -1.38
CA GLY A 246 -10.30 -1.58 -0.15
C GLY A 246 -11.61 -0.85 0.16
N THR A 247 -12.49 -1.52 0.90
CA THR A 247 -13.71 -0.89 1.41
C THR A 247 -13.34 0.34 2.23
N GLU A 248 -13.95 1.48 1.92
CA GLU A 248 -13.74 2.78 2.57
C GLU A 248 -12.31 3.35 2.46
N SER A 249 -11.47 2.81 1.56
CA SER A 249 -10.13 3.38 1.36
C SER A 249 -10.22 4.79 0.80
N LEU A 250 -9.51 5.74 1.43
CA LEU A 250 -9.50 7.18 1.08
C LEU A 250 -10.90 7.80 0.96
N LYS A 251 -11.89 7.30 1.73
CA LYS A 251 -13.30 7.66 1.53
C LYS A 251 -13.61 9.14 1.71
N LEU A 252 -12.90 9.83 2.60
CA LEU A 252 -13.11 11.26 2.89
C LEU A 252 -12.23 12.19 2.07
N ASN A 253 -11.39 11.64 1.17
CA ASN A 253 -10.54 12.46 0.30
C ASN A 253 -11.41 13.34 -0.59
N THR A 254 -11.19 14.65 -0.56
CA THR A 254 -11.92 15.62 -1.39
C THR A 254 -11.05 16.21 -2.49
N THR A 255 -9.95 16.86 -2.11
CA THR A 255 -9.03 17.57 -3.02
C THR A 255 -7.58 17.10 -2.92
N GLY A 256 -7.27 16.15 -2.03
CA GLY A 256 -5.94 15.59 -1.88
C GLY A 256 -5.54 14.72 -3.08
N ALA A 257 -4.40 15.00 -3.70
CA ALA A 257 -3.93 14.31 -4.90
C ALA A 257 -2.75 13.38 -4.64
N ASN A 258 -2.53 12.40 -5.53
CA ASN A 258 -1.40 11.48 -5.48
C ASN A 258 -1.35 10.63 -4.19
N ASN A 259 -2.49 10.29 -3.61
CA ASN A 259 -2.56 9.40 -2.46
C ASN A 259 -2.75 7.95 -2.88
N THR A 260 -2.14 7.04 -2.17
CA THR A 260 -2.35 5.59 -2.29
C THR A 260 -2.84 5.03 -0.97
N GLY A 261 -4.06 4.52 -0.95
CA GLY A 261 -4.65 3.77 0.16
C GLY A 261 -4.86 2.31 -0.24
N LEU A 262 -4.23 1.39 0.45
CA LEU A 262 -4.37 -0.04 0.22
C LEU A 262 -4.74 -0.78 1.52
N GLY A 263 -5.99 -1.13 1.65
CA GLY A 263 -6.54 -1.84 2.80
C GLY A 263 -7.94 -1.33 3.16
N TYR A 264 -8.64 -2.06 4.01
CA TYR A 264 -9.90 -1.61 4.61
C TYR A 264 -9.67 -0.29 5.36
N ALA A 265 -10.44 0.74 5.06
CA ALA A 265 -10.36 2.07 5.68
C ALA A 265 -8.93 2.66 5.70
N ALA A 266 -8.08 2.30 4.72
CA ALA A 266 -6.74 2.87 4.61
C ALA A 266 -6.84 4.34 4.18
N GLY A 267 -6.37 5.26 5.01
CA GLY A 267 -6.42 6.69 4.77
C GLY A 267 -7.83 7.28 4.81
N ASP A 268 -8.74 6.69 5.55
CA ASP A 268 -10.14 7.14 5.58
C ASP A 268 -10.35 8.50 6.24
N VAL A 269 -9.34 9.03 6.91
CA VAL A 269 -9.32 10.38 7.47
C VAL A 269 -8.73 11.44 6.51
N VAL A 270 -8.05 11.02 5.43
CA VAL A 270 -7.47 11.95 4.44
C VAL A 270 -8.60 12.80 3.83
N SER A 271 -8.42 14.11 3.82
CA SER A 271 -9.37 15.05 3.20
C SER A 271 -8.70 15.90 2.11
N THR A 272 -7.71 16.68 2.46
CA THR A 272 -6.97 17.58 1.55
C THR A 272 -5.49 17.20 1.44
N GLY A 273 -5.03 16.27 2.26
CA GLY A 273 -3.66 15.76 2.27
C GLY A 273 -3.27 15.10 0.95
N SER A 274 -2.00 15.21 0.56
CA SER A 274 -1.52 14.76 -0.74
C SER A 274 -0.22 13.95 -0.63
N GLN A 275 0.07 13.12 -1.65
CA GLN A 275 1.32 12.37 -1.76
C GLN A 275 1.53 11.35 -0.63
N ASN A 276 0.46 10.83 -0.03
CA ASN A 276 0.54 9.85 1.04
C ASN A 276 0.45 8.42 0.49
N VAL A 277 1.22 7.52 1.08
CA VAL A 277 1.17 6.06 0.84
C VAL A 277 0.77 5.36 2.12
N LEU A 278 -0.44 4.80 2.16
CA LEU A 278 -1.10 4.25 3.33
C LEU A 278 -1.45 2.78 3.07
N ILE A 279 -0.65 1.86 3.62
CA ILE A 279 -0.76 0.43 3.34
C ILE A 279 -1.05 -0.34 4.63
N GLY A 280 -2.21 -0.93 4.69
CA GLY A 280 -2.71 -1.69 5.83
C GLY A 280 -4.15 -1.32 6.17
N ALA A 281 -4.88 -2.19 6.85
CA ALA A 281 -6.22 -1.84 7.30
C ALA A 281 -6.15 -0.79 8.42
N SER A 282 -7.02 0.22 8.34
CA SER A 282 -7.08 1.35 9.28
C SER A 282 -5.73 2.07 9.47
N THR A 283 -4.98 2.21 8.38
CA THR A 283 -3.70 2.93 8.35
C THR A 283 -3.97 4.37 7.98
N ASP A 284 -3.55 5.32 8.81
CA ASP A 284 -3.87 6.73 8.63
C ASP A 284 -2.62 7.63 8.63
N PRO A 285 -2.67 8.78 7.98
CA PRO A 285 -1.67 9.81 8.16
C PRO A 285 -1.83 10.51 9.51
N SER A 286 -0.89 11.37 9.87
CA SER A 286 -0.93 12.12 11.14
C SER A 286 -2.09 13.12 11.26
N ALA A 287 -2.65 13.55 10.13
CA ALA A 287 -3.78 14.49 10.05
C ALA A 287 -4.46 14.38 8.68
N ALA A 288 -5.67 14.91 8.57
CA ALA A 288 -6.48 14.90 7.33
C ALA A 288 -5.85 15.68 6.16
N ASP A 289 -5.00 16.65 6.44
CA ASP A 289 -4.26 17.49 5.49
C ASP A 289 -2.77 17.12 5.38
N ALA A 290 -2.37 16.02 5.99
CA ALA A 290 -0.98 15.56 6.00
C ALA A 290 -0.43 15.30 4.59
N THR A 291 0.88 15.55 4.41
CA THR A 291 1.52 15.49 3.10
C THR A 291 2.78 14.64 3.11
N ASN A 292 2.98 13.86 2.05
CA ASN A 292 4.18 13.07 1.81
C ASN A 292 4.52 12.14 2.99
N GLN A 293 3.54 11.39 3.44
CA GLN A 293 3.73 10.36 4.46
C GLN A 293 3.63 8.96 3.84
N THR A 294 4.56 8.10 4.20
CA THR A 294 4.45 6.67 3.93
C THR A 294 4.17 5.95 5.24
N VAL A 295 3.01 5.33 5.37
CA VAL A 295 2.60 4.62 6.58
C VAL A 295 2.24 3.18 6.20
N VAL A 296 2.90 2.23 6.82
CA VAL A 296 2.71 0.81 6.52
C VAL A 296 2.46 0.02 7.80
N GLY A 297 1.34 -0.64 7.89
CA GLY A 297 0.99 -1.53 9.01
C GLY A 297 -0.48 -1.41 9.41
N TYR A 298 -1.03 -2.47 10.01
CA TYR A 298 -2.38 -2.46 10.56
C TYR A 298 -2.51 -1.41 11.67
N GLY A 299 -3.47 -0.50 11.56
CA GLY A 299 -3.73 0.55 12.55
C GLY A 299 -2.54 1.49 12.78
N ALA A 300 -1.60 1.55 11.85
CA ALA A 300 -0.47 2.46 11.95
C ALA A 300 -0.91 3.91 11.66
N THR A 301 -0.37 4.86 12.41
CA THR A 301 -0.65 6.29 12.21
C THR A 301 0.65 7.03 11.92
N GLY A 302 0.62 7.85 10.88
CA GLY A 302 1.74 8.72 10.50
C GLY A 302 2.11 9.70 11.59
N GLN A 303 3.35 10.15 11.65
CA GLN A 303 3.84 11.00 12.73
C GLN A 303 4.00 12.46 12.29
N ALA A 304 4.53 12.69 11.10
CA ALA A 304 4.78 14.04 10.59
C ALA A 304 4.84 14.05 9.06
N ASN A 305 4.68 15.21 8.45
CA ASN A 305 4.90 15.38 7.01
C ASN A 305 6.33 15.00 6.61
N ASN A 306 6.50 14.48 5.41
CA ASN A 306 7.78 14.01 4.87
C ASN A 306 8.41 12.87 5.70
N SER A 307 7.63 11.93 6.19
CA SER A 307 8.08 10.84 7.04
C SER A 307 7.63 9.46 6.56
N VAL A 308 8.32 8.44 7.07
CA VAL A 308 7.94 7.03 6.91
C VAL A 308 7.67 6.45 8.29
N THR A 309 6.51 5.85 8.48
CA THR A 309 6.11 5.11 9.68
C THR A 309 5.89 3.64 9.32
N LEU A 310 6.61 2.75 9.95
CA LEU A 310 6.50 1.31 9.76
C LEU A 310 5.94 0.65 11.03
N GLY A 311 4.70 0.24 10.99
CA GLY A 311 4.00 -0.39 12.10
C GLY A 311 3.30 0.58 13.06
N ASN A 312 2.50 0.02 13.93
CA ASN A 312 1.81 0.70 15.05
C ASN A 312 2.63 0.55 16.35
N ALA A 313 2.05 0.97 17.47
CA ALA A 313 2.71 0.90 18.80
C ALA A 313 3.01 -0.53 19.28
N ASP A 314 2.43 -1.57 18.68
CA ASP A 314 2.66 -2.97 19.03
C ASP A 314 3.86 -3.58 18.31
N VAL A 315 4.42 -2.88 17.32
CA VAL A 315 5.58 -3.37 16.56
C VAL A 315 6.84 -3.23 17.40
N THR A 316 7.41 -4.37 17.82
CA THR A 316 8.60 -4.44 18.67
C THR A 316 9.90 -4.61 17.89
N ALA A 317 9.85 -4.92 16.59
CA ALA A 317 11.06 -5.09 15.77
C ALA A 317 10.79 -4.84 14.29
N ILE A 318 11.73 -4.20 13.62
CA ILE A 318 11.76 -4.04 12.17
C ILE A 318 12.98 -4.80 11.62
N TYR A 319 12.72 -5.84 10.84
CA TYR A 319 13.78 -6.61 10.18
C TYR A 319 13.98 -6.06 8.75
N MET A 320 15.12 -5.43 8.53
CA MET A 320 15.46 -4.83 7.22
C MET A 320 15.77 -5.88 6.15
N ALA A 321 16.19 -7.08 6.55
CA ALA A 321 16.36 -8.24 5.68
C ALA A 321 16.11 -9.53 6.45
N GLN A 322 15.68 -10.58 5.76
CA GLN A 322 15.39 -11.89 6.37
C GLN A 322 16.63 -12.52 7.02
N ASP A 323 17.80 -12.34 6.43
CA ASP A 323 19.09 -12.81 6.90
C ASP A 323 19.84 -11.80 7.79
N LYS A 324 19.23 -10.65 8.09
CA LYS A 324 19.81 -9.52 8.83
C LYS A 324 21.04 -8.89 8.16
N GLY A 325 21.24 -9.14 6.86
CA GLY A 325 22.38 -8.62 6.07
C GLY A 325 22.16 -7.26 5.43
N ALA A 326 21.02 -6.59 5.67
CA ALA A 326 20.74 -5.29 5.06
C ALA A 326 21.62 -4.18 5.62
N THR A 327 22.04 -3.27 4.75
CA THR A 327 22.75 -2.04 5.13
C THR A 327 21.76 -0.87 5.11
N VAL A 328 21.75 -0.06 6.17
CA VAL A 328 20.96 1.17 6.25
C VAL A 328 21.84 2.35 5.81
N TYR A 329 21.48 3.01 4.71
CA TYR A 329 22.09 4.26 4.27
C TYR A 329 21.24 5.43 4.78
N ALA A 330 21.73 6.14 5.76
CA ALA A 330 21.07 7.31 6.35
C ALA A 330 22.08 8.42 6.60
N SER A 331 21.67 9.68 6.48
CA SER A 331 22.50 10.82 6.85
C SER A 331 22.67 10.94 8.38
N GLY A 332 21.81 10.31 9.16
CA GLY A 332 21.88 10.25 10.60
C GLY A 332 20.89 9.20 11.16
N ILE A 333 21.19 8.67 12.31
CA ILE A 333 20.31 7.82 13.12
C ILE A 333 20.11 8.54 14.44
N SER A 334 18.86 8.90 14.75
CA SER A 334 18.48 9.46 16.04
C SER A 334 17.85 8.35 16.89
N LEU A 335 18.39 8.13 18.06
CA LEU A 335 17.84 7.25 19.09
C LEU A 335 17.37 8.13 20.24
N GLU A 336 16.17 7.90 20.74
CA GLU A 336 15.54 8.68 21.82
C GLU A 336 15.22 7.77 23.00
N ASN A 337 15.37 8.27 24.25
CA ASN A 337 14.88 7.62 25.48
C ASN A 337 15.44 6.21 25.75
N ASP A 338 16.69 6.12 26.19
CA ASP A 338 17.35 4.89 26.64
C ASP A 338 17.55 3.78 25.59
N GLU A 339 17.43 4.12 24.30
CA GLU A 339 17.68 3.16 23.22
C GLU A 339 19.16 2.79 23.12
N THR A 340 19.39 1.59 22.70
CA THR A 340 20.73 1.03 22.55
C THR A 340 21.08 0.68 21.11
N LEU A 341 22.29 1.00 20.70
CA LEU A 341 22.90 0.45 19.49
C LEU A 341 23.67 -0.82 19.90
N THR A 342 23.06 -1.98 19.70
CA THR A 342 23.65 -3.27 20.08
C THR A 342 24.00 -4.10 18.86
N ASN A 343 25.13 -4.82 18.93
CA ASN A 343 25.42 -5.92 18.03
C ASN A 343 25.39 -7.22 18.83
N SER A 344 24.41 -8.08 18.54
CA SER A 344 24.16 -9.30 19.30
C SER A 344 24.96 -10.51 18.80
N THR A 345 25.67 -10.42 17.68
CA THR A 345 26.24 -11.58 17.00
C THR A 345 27.77 -11.65 17.11
N ASP A 346 28.47 -10.53 16.95
CA ASP A 346 29.93 -10.47 17.04
C ASP A 346 30.46 -9.42 18.04
N GLY A 347 29.56 -8.67 18.66
CA GLY A 347 29.88 -7.72 19.71
C GLY A 347 30.58 -6.44 19.21
N THR A 348 30.74 -6.24 17.91
CA THR A 348 31.48 -5.09 17.37
C THR A 348 30.55 -4.06 16.75
N VAL A 349 30.55 -2.83 17.24
CA VAL A 349 29.96 -1.66 16.58
C VAL A 349 31.11 -0.85 16.02
N LEU A 350 31.30 -0.86 14.70
CA LEU A 350 32.35 -0.08 14.04
C LEU A 350 31.84 1.33 13.73
N ILE A 351 32.44 2.33 14.36
CA ILE A 351 32.18 3.73 14.08
C ILE A 351 33.38 4.30 13.34
N ASN A 352 33.23 4.52 12.04
CA ASN A 352 34.27 5.10 11.22
C ASN A 352 34.13 6.63 11.18
N GLY A 353 34.56 7.26 12.25
CA GLY A 353 34.42 8.71 12.45
C GLY A 353 34.64 9.10 13.91
N THR A 354 34.27 10.33 14.25
CA THR A 354 34.39 10.84 15.62
C THR A 354 33.14 10.47 16.43
N VAL A 355 33.33 9.87 17.61
CA VAL A 355 32.27 9.70 18.60
C VAL A 355 32.28 10.91 19.52
N ALA A 356 31.26 11.74 19.44
CA ALA A 356 31.04 12.84 20.37
C ALA A 356 29.97 12.42 21.38
N SER A 357 30.29 12.48 22.65
CA SER A 357 29.32 12.22 23.72
C SER A 357 28.94 13.54 24.41
N GLY A 358 27.64 13.81 24.47
CA GLY A 358 27.07 14.99 25.11
C GLY A 358 27.03 16.23 24.21
N THR A 359 26.03 17.05 24.40
CA THR A 359 25.87 18.38 23.82
C THR A 359 25.60 19.40 24.93
N GLY A 360 26.26 20.54 24.86
CA GLY A 360 26.10 21.60 25.87
C GLY A 360 26.84 21.29 27.18
N SER A 361 26.22 21.54 28.33
CA SER A 361 26.82 21.37 29.67
C SER A 361 26.67 19.98 30.29
N ALA A 362 26.10 19.03 29.53
CA ALA A 362 25.96 17.65 30.00
C ALA A 362 27.25 16.87 29.79
N SER A 363 27.68 16.11 30.82
CA SER A 363 28.85 15.22 30.75
C SER A 363 28.50 14.02 29.87
N GLY A 364 29.31 13.81 28.81
CA GLY A 364 29.29 12.55 28.06
C GLY A 364 30.02 11.47 28.85
N VAL A 365 29.43 10.31 29.03
CA VAL A 365 30.01 9.19 29.79
C VAL A 365 30.21 8.00 28.85
N PHE A 366 31.43 7.46 28.81
CA PHE A 366 31.72 6.14 28.29
C PHE A 366 31.91 5.20 29.46
N THR A 367 31.05 4.21 29.58
CA THR A 367 31.12 3.25 30.70
C THR A 367 30.91 1.83 30.16
N SER A 368 31.47 0.86 30.84
CA SER A 368 31.11 -0.55 30.69
C SER A 368 29.86 -0.85 31.50
N ASN A 369 29.01 -1.74 31.00
CA ASN A 369 27.83 -2.21 31.73
C ASN A 369 28.21 -3.48 32.51
N GLY A 370 28.04 -3.46 33.84
CA GLY A 370 28.37 -4.58 34.74
C GLY A 370 29.84 -4.66 35.17
N ASP A 371 30.33 -5.86 35.43
CA ASP A 371 31.67 -6.14 35.96
C ASP A 371 32.79 -6.18 34.90
N ASN A 372 32.54 -5.68 33.69
CA ASN A 372 33.52 -5.69 32.62
C ASN A 372 34.33 -4.39 32.55
N ASP A 373 35.58 -4.50 32.15
CA ASP A 373 36.46 -3.35 31.98
C ASP A 373 36.10 -2.52 30.74
N LEU A 374 36.19 -1.19 30.83
CA LEU A 374 36.22 -0.31 29.65
C LEU A 374 37.66 -0.25 29.14
N VAL A 375 37.93 -0.89 28.02
CA VAL A 375 39.24 -0.90 27.40
C VAL A 375 39.25 0.12 26.24
N LEU A 376 40.08 1.16 26.37
CA LEU A 376 40.38 2.06 25.25
C LEU A 376 41.72 1.63 24.67
N GLN A 377 41.65 0.92 23.53
CA GLN A 377 42.86 0.45 22.86
C GLN A 377 42.91 0.90 21.43
N THR A 378 44.09 1.18 20.95
CA THR A 378 44.34 1.44 19.53
C THR A 378 44.45 0.14 18.77
N GLY A 379 43.89 0.10 17.55
CA GLY A 379 44.03 -1.06 16.68
C GLY A 379 45.48 -1.35 16.32
N ASN A 380 45.73 -2.16 15.34
CA ASN A 380 46.98 -2.82 14.94
C ASN A 380 48.20 -1.92 14.69
N SER A 381 48.22 -0.69 15.13
CA SER A 381 49.36 0.24 14.92
C SER A 381 50.10 0.50 16.23
N THR A 382 51.40 0.57 16.16
CA THR A 382 52.34 0.70 17.28
C THR A 382 52.31 2.04 18.01
N THR A 383 51.36 2.92 17.65
CA THR A 383 51.25 4.25 18.23
C THR A 383 49.81 4.52 18.64
N GLY A 384 49.47 4.17 19.84
CA GLY A 384 48.20 4.57 20.48
C GLY A 384 48.40 5.77 21.37
N SER A 385 47.50 6.72 21.35
CA SER A 385 47.47 7.81 22.33
C SER A 385 46.04 7.98 22.85
N ILE A 386 45.90 8.09 24.19
CA ILE A 386 44.74 8.70 24.80
C ILE A 386 45.06 10.17 24.93
N THR A 387 44.48 11.00 24.07
CA THR A 387 44.67 12.45 24.17
C THR A 387 43.38 13.05 24.72
N ILE A 388 43.47 13.57 25.94
CA ILE A 388 42.41 14.37 26.52
C ILE A 388 42.95 15.81 26.50
N THR A 389 42.46 16.60 25.58
CA THR A 389 42.78 18.02 25.48
C THR A 389 41.60 18.78 26.04
N ASP A 390 41.80 19.41 27.17
CA ASP A 390 40.84 20.34 27.77
C ASP A 390 41.36 21.77 27.60
N GLY A 391 40.49 22.74 27.82
CA GLY A 391 40.84 24.15 27.84
C GLY A 391 41.89 24.49 28.90
N SER A 392 42.22 25.74 29.07
CA SER A 392 43.42 26.25 29.69
C SER A 392 43.82 25.74 31.11
N ASN A 393 43.09 24.86 31.77
CA ASN A 393 43.40 24.32 33.12
C ASN A 393 42.76 22.94 33.40
N GLY A 394 42.60 22.06 32.42
CA GLY A 394 41.96 20.73 32.63
C GLY A 394 42.94 19.68 33.17
N ASP A 395 42.59 19.01 34.23
CA ASP A 395 43.33 17.88 34.80
C ASP A 395 42.84 16.55 34.22
N ILE A 396 43.76 15.64 33.93
CA ILE A 396 43.43 14.23 33.67
C ILE A 396 43.53 13.51 35.02
N THR A 397 42.39 13.16 35.59
CA THR A 397 42.36 12.41 36.86
C THR A 397 42.18 10.92 36.56
N LEU A 398 43.16 10.11 36.90
CA LEU A 398 43.08 8.65 36.92
C LEU A 398 42.78 8.25 38.37
N ALA A 399 41.53 8.04 38.68
CA ALA A 399 41.09 7.69 40.04
C ALA A 399 40.57 6.23 40.05
N PRO A 400 41.40 5.26 40.46
CA PRO A 400 40.95 3.91 40.65
C PRO A 400 39.98 3.82 41.83
N ASN A 401 38.99 2.94 41.75
CA ASN A 401 38.01 2.73 42.81
C ASN A 401 38.58 1.86 43.94
N GLY A 402 38.27 2.18 45.18
CA GLY A 402 38.66 1.42 46.37
C GLY A 402 40.18 1.32 46.58
N THR A 403 40.71 0.11 46.68
CA THR A 403 42.16 -0.18 46.84
C THR A 403 42.91 -0.36 45.54
N GLY A 404 42.25 -0.10 44.40
CA GLY A 404 42.87 -0.19 43.07
C GLY A 404 44.05 0.76 42.94
N LYS A 405 44.95 0.45 42.02
CA LYS A 405 46.13 1.27 41.71
C LYS A 405 46.08 1.67 40.25
N THR A 406 46.60 2.86 39.93
CA THR A 406 46.93 3.20 38.54
C THR A 406 48.20 2.44 38.18
N ASP A 407 48.07 1.38 37.41
CA ASP A 407 49.20 0.55 36.94
C ASP A 407 49.71 1.09 35.60
N LEU A 408 50.95 1.51 35.61
CA LEU A 408 51.63 2.02 34.42
C LEU A 408 52.53 0.96 33.78
N ASN A 409 52.46 -0.30 34.28
CA ASN A 409 53.03 -1.52 33.72
C ASN A 409 54.51 -1.34 33.31
N ASP A 410 55.33 -0.94 34.28
CA ASP A 410 56.78 -0.76 34.14
C ASP A 410 57.24 0.22 33.03
N SER A 411 56.30 0.97 32.42
CA SER A 411 56.67 1.98 31.44
C SER A 411 57.22 3.23 32.11
N PRO A 412 58.38 3.71 31.71
CA PRO A 412 58.93 4.94 32.31
C PRO A 412 58.01 6.12 31.97
N LEU A 413 57.57 6.82 33.01
CA LEU A 413 56.90 8.12 32.83
C LEU A 413 57.93 9.15 32.35
N THR A 414 57.91 9.50 31.09
CA THR A 414 58.74 10.57 30.54
C THR A 414 57.97 11.89 30.60
N GLY A 415 58.63 12.94 31.05
CA GLY A 415 58.01 14.26 31.21
C GLY A 415 57.33 14.49 32.57
N PHE A 416 57.52 13.58 33.53
CA PHE A 416 57.06 13.80 34.91
C PHE A 416 57.99 14.83 35.60
N GLY A 417 57.50 16.04 35.76
CA GLY A 417 58.18 17.10 36.54
C GLY A 417 57.66 17.11 37.95
N ALA A 418 58.53 17.10 38.98
CA ALA A 418 58.11 17.40 40.33
C ALA A 418 57.67 18.87 40.42
N ASP A 419 56.55 19.14 41.11
CA ASP A 419 56.14 20.50 41.41
C ASP A 419 57.22 21.18 42.25
N ILE A 420 57.65 22.37 41.83
CA ILE A 420 58.68 23.14 42.54
C ILE A 420 58.02 24.25 43.33
N GLN A 421 58.05 24.10 44.66
CA GLN A 421 57.52 25.10 45.57
C GLN A 421 58.69 25.92 46.13
N THR A 422 58.64 27.25 46.07
CA THR A 422 59.62 28.13 46.62
C THR A 422 59.16 28.65 47.99
N GLU A 423 59.89 28.29 49.04
CA GLU A 423 59.64 28.76 50.42
C GLU A 423 60.61 29.91 50.67
N THR A 424 60.04 31.11 50.87
CA THR A 424 60.81 32.34 51.20
C THR A 424 60.76 32.67 52.64
N GLY A 425 59.88 32.02 53.42
CA GLY A 425 59.74 32.21 54.86
C GLY A 425 60.79 31.49 55.70
N THR A 426 60.70 31.63 56.98
CA THR A 426 61.58 30.96 57.94
C THR A 426 60.96 29.72 58.56
N SER A 427 59.73 29.34 58.18
CA SER A 427 59.05 28.14 58.62
C SER A 427 58.13 27.58 57.54
N LYS A 428 58.11 26.27 57.43
CA LYS A 428 57.22 25.49 56.56
C LYS A 428 56.73 24.26 57.34
N THR A 429 55.47 23.96 57.36
CA THR A 429 54.95 22.66 57.82
C THR A 429 54.59 21.82 56.57
N LEU A 430 55.12 20.61 56.52
CA LEU A 430 54.79 19.69 55.41
C LEU A 430 53.32 19.24 55.51
N SER A 431 52.69 19.12 54.41
CA SER A 431 51.30 18.65 54.22
C SER A 431 51.23 17.55 53.17
N ALA A 432 50.08 16.89 53.06
CA ALA A 432 49.89 15.86 52.04
C ALA A 432 50.06 16.39 50.58
N SER A 433 49.82 17.68 50.33
CA SER A 433 50.04 18.33 49.04
C SER A 433 51.53 18.53 48.69
N ASP A 434 52.44 18.41 49.65
CA ASP A 434 53.85 18.47 49.35
C ASP A 434 54.44 17.11 48.89
N ASN A 435 53.62 16.08 48.76
CA ASN A 435 54.03 14.75 48.30
C ASN A 435 54.56 14.80 46.85
N GLY A 436 55.74 14.28 46.62
CA GLY A 436 56.36 14.27 45.27
C GLY A 436 56.91 15.63 44.82
N THR A 437 56.95 16.64 45.69
CA THR A 437 57.36 18.00 45.36
C THR A 437 58.86 18.26 45.66
N ILE A 438 59.41 19.30 45.09
CA ILE A 438 60.70 19.89 45.36
C ILE A 438 60.44 21.22 46.11
N ILE A 439 60.83 21.30 47.36
CA ILE A 439 60.68 22.51 48.15
C ILE A 439 62.02 23.26 48.19
N VAL A 440 62.07 24.42 47.57
CA VAL A 440 63.26 25.26 47.46
C VAL A 440 63.20 26.33 48.55
N CYS A 441 63.96 26.18 49.64
CA CYS A 441 64.07 27.16 50.69
C CYS A 441 65.06 28.25 50.29
N SER A 442 64.60 29.44 49.98
CA SER A 442 65.38 30.56 49.44
C SER A 442 65.70 31.65 50.48
N SER A 443 65.26 31.45 51.72
CA SER A 443 65.52 32.41 52.85
C SER A 443 66.99 32.54 53.18
N ASN A 444 67.45 33.75 53.49
CA ASN A 444 68.74 34.01 54.00
C ASN A 444 68.82 33.84 55.53
N SER A 445 67.72 33.65 56.20
CA SER A 445 67.59 33.31 57.62
C SER A 445 67.30 31.82 57.75
N SER A 446 67.66 31.21 58.90
CA SER A 446 67.37 29.77 59.10
C SER A 446 65.92 29.44 58.91
N VAL A 447 65.65 28.33 58.20
CA VAL A 447 64.31 27.82 57.86
C VAL A 447 64.06 26.55 58.70
N THR A 448 62.92 26.50 59.36
CA THR A 448 62.46 25.30 60.07
C THR A 448 61.36 24.63 59.26
N VAL A 449 61.65 23.43 58.84
CA VAL A 449 60.60 22.59 58.16
C VAL A 449 60.07 21.57 59.14
N THR A 450 58.80 21.68 59.51
CA THR A 450 58.15 20.79 60.43
C THR A 450 57.56 19.60 59.71
N VAL A 451 57.86 18.39 60.13
CA VAL A 451 57.34 17.12 59.66
C VAL A 451 56.30 16.61 60.62
N PRO A 452 55.00 16.69 60.27
CA PRO A 452 53.92 16.25 61.17
C PRO A 452 53.67 14.74 61.03
N SER A 453 52.95 14.15 62.02
CA SER A 453 52.53 12.73 61.99
C SER A 453 51.40 12.43 61.03
N SER A 454 50.74 13.43 60.48
CA SER A 454 49.56 13.30 59.64
C SER A 454 49.84 13.04 58.11
N LEU A 455 51.11 12.91 57.74
CA LEU A 455 51.43 12.66 56.32
C LEU A 455 51.14 11.20 55.93
N PRO A 456 50.66 10.94 54.72
CA PRO A 456 50.35 9.58 54.25
C PRO A 456 51.61 8.70 54.16
N ALA A 457 51.47 7.39 54.44
CA ALA A 457 52.55 6.43 54.22
C ALA A 457 52.99 6.47 52.73
N GLY A 458 54.30 6.44 52.48
CA GLY A 458 54.86 6.64 51.19
C GLY A 458 55.05 8.11 50.75
N PHE A 459 54.66 9.08 51.58
CA PHE A 459 54.98 10.49 51.37
C PHE A 459 56.47 10.67 51.16
N ASN A 460 56.84 11.46 50.15
CA ASN A 460 58.22 11.85 49.87
C ASN A 460 58.28 13.29 49.36
N CYS A 461 59.26 14.02 49.73
CA CYS A 461 59.57 15.32 49.15
C CYS A 461 61.07 15.58 49.19
N MET A 462 61.53 16.45 48.26
CA MET A 462 62.91 16.92 48.26
C MET A 462 62.96 18.36 48.81
N ILE A 463 63.89 18.65 49.64
CA ILE A 463 64.08 19.97 50.23
C ILE A 463 65.49 20.48 49.81
N ILE A 464 65.52 21.63 49.14
CA ILE A 464 66.77 22.25 48.69
C ILE A 464 66.98 23.56 49.40
N GLN A 465 68.14 23.73 50.03
CA GLN A 465 68.56 25.02 50.54
C GLN A 465 69.19 25.87 49.42
N SER A 466 68.47 26.84 48.91
CA SER A 466 69.01 27.76 47.88
C SER A 466 69.49 29.09 48.50
N GLY A 467 68.90 29.51 49.59
CA GLY A 467 69.34 30.67 50.37
C GLY A 467 70.55 30.35 51.31
N SER A 468 71.13 31.40 51.92
CA SER A 468 72.20 31.22 52.89
C SER A 468 71.72 30.73 54.26
N GLY A 469 70.42 30.79 54.50
CA GLY A 469 69.82 30.31 55.77
C GLY A 469 69.76 28.78 55.83
N GLN A 470 70.35 28.19 56.89
CA GLN A 470 70.31 26.73 57.07
C GLN A 470 68.88 26.21 57.23
N VAL A 471 68.55 25.13 56.54
CA VAL A 471 67.26 24.44 56.67
C VAL A 471 67.40 23.35 57.74
N SER A 472 66.52 23.31 58.73
CA SER A 472 66.42 22.27 59.75
C SER A 472 65.05 21.59 59.70
N LEU A 473 65.05 20.27 59.78
CA LEU A 473 63.81 19.49 59.98
C LEU A 473 63.47 19.37 61.44
N ASN A 474 62.23 19.62 61.79
CA ASN A 474 61.68 19.47 63.13
C ASN A 474 60.57 18.40 63.11
N ALA A 475 60.71 17.41 63.97
CA ALA A 475 59.71 16.39 64.18
C ALA A 475 58.54 16.95 65.00
N SER A 476 57.30 16.78 64.51
CA SER A 476 56.09 17.07 65.31
C SER A 476 55.31 15.78 65.53
N SER A 477 55.52 15.15 66.66
CA SER A 477 54.91 13.85 67.02
C SER A 477 55.28 12.72 66.03
N THR A 478 56.50 12.77 65.45
CA THR A 478 57.04 11.78 64.51
C THR A 478 58.46 11.41 64.85
N THR A 479 58.98 10.34 64.25
CA THR A 479 60.40 9.95 64.39
C THR A 479 61.13 10.22 63.03
N LEU A 480 62.17 11.06 63.10
CA LEU A 480 63.05 11.31 61.97
C LEU A 480 64.29 10.44 62.09
N ASN A 481 64.36 9.40 61.31
CA ASN A 481 65.53 8.54 61.20
C ASN A 481 66.55 9.17 60.23
N ASN A 482 67.69 9.49 60.66
CA ASN A 482 68.76 10.10 59.88
C ASN A 482 70.13 9.52 60.20
N ARG A 483 71.10 9.66 59.31
CA ARG A 483 72.45 9.18 59.48
C ARG A 483 73.39 10.28 59.96
N ASN A 484 73.21 11.50 59.42
CA ASN A 484 74.17 12.59 59.62
C ASN A 484 73.56 13.86 60.23
N GLY A 485 72.31 13.81 60.68
CA GLY A 485 71.59 14.95 61.27
C GLY A 485 70.38 15.38 60.45
N THR A 486 69.62 16.35 60.94
CA THR A 486 68.36 16.85 60.40
C THR A 486 68.47 18.26 59.80
N LYS A 487 69.69 18.77 59.58
CA LYS A 487 69.96 20.09 59.01
C LYS A 487 70.64 19.95 57.65
N THR A 488 70.45 20.91 56.80
CA THR A 488 71.22 20.98 55.53
C THR A 488 72.71 21.27 55.83
N ALA A 489 73.58 20.62 55.06
CA ALA A 489 75.03 20.77 55.27
C ALA A 489 75.59 22.14 54.78
N GLY A 490 74.82 22.94 54.10
CA GLY A 490 75.14 24.25 53.57
C GLY A 490 74.26 24.68 52.44
N GLN A 491 74.54 25.84 51.80
CA GLN A 491 73.81 26.32 50.67
C GLN A 491 73.95 25.32 49.48
N HIS A 492 72.85 25.08 48.75
CA HIS A 492 72.68 24.08 47.73
C HIS A 492 72.63 22.63 48.18
N ALA A 493 72.63 22.39 49.54
CA ALA A 493 72.38 21.05 50.04
C ALA A 493 70.97 20.57 49.80
N ILE A 494 70.87 19.30 49.51
CA ILE A 494 69.58 18.62 49.18
C ILE A 494 69.28 17.60 50.26
N MET A 495 68.07 17.65 50.82
CA MET A 495 67.56 16.64 51.77
C MET A 495 66.32 16.01 51.15
N THR A 496 66.15 14.71 51.36
CA THR A 496 64.92 13.99 51.00
C THR A 496 64.24 13.48 52.30
N VAL A 497 62.96 13.67 52.40
CA VAL A 497 62.09 13.15 53.50
C VAL A 497 61.19 12.09 52.94
N VAL A 498 61.22 10.87 53.47
CA VAL A 498 60.40 9.75 53.07
C VAL A 498 59.66 9.18 54.27
N HIS A 499 58.34 9.04 54.22
CA HIS A 499 57.51 8.43 55.25
C HIS A 499 57.40 6.92 55.06
N LEU A 500 57.89 6.12 55.97
CA LEU A 500 57.89 4.66 55.88
C LEU A 500 56.59 4.03 56.47
N GLY A 501 55.67 4.83 56.97
CA GLY A 501 54.52 4.39 57.76
C GLY A 501 54.78 4.41 59.27
N SER A 502 53.71 4.30 60.06
CA SER A 502 53.79 4.33 61.55
C SER A 502 54.56 5.55 62.08
N ASP A 503 54.37 6.72 61.49
CA ASP A 503 54.98 8.00 61.79
C ASP A 503 56.52 7.98 61.85
N ALA A 504 57.14 7.04 61.13
CA ALA A 504 58.57 6.92 60.97
C ALA A 504 59.05 7.47 59.61
N TYR A 505 59.93 8.42 59.60
CA TYR A 505 60.50 9.06 58.45
C TYR A 505 61.99 8.77 58.30
N VAL A 506 62.43 8.61 57.09
CA VAL A 506 63.84 8.60 56.72
C VAL A 506 64.19 9.93 56.12
N VAL A 507 65.23 10.52 56.69
CA VAL A 507 65.84 11.73 56.13
C VAL A 507 67.20 11.35 55.57
N SER A 508 67.46 11.65 54.30
CA SER A 508 68.72 11.38 53.62
C SER A 508 69.14 12.57 52.74
N GLY A 509 70.39 12.57 52.30
CA GLY A 509 70.93 13.62 51.45
C GLY A 509 72.11 14.37 52.15
N ASP A 510 72.35 15.61 51.73
CA ASP A 510 73.40 16.46 52.27
C ASP A 510 73.01 17.04 53.60
N THR A 511 73.11 16.21 54.66
CA THR A 511 72.68 16.56 56.04
C THR A 511 73.87 16.75 56.93
N ALA A 512 73.67 17.60 57.97
CA ALA A 512 74.61 17.87 59.08
C ALA A 512 73.89 17.81 60.40
N SER A 513 74.65 17.57 61.49
CA SER A 513 74.16 17.52 62.88
C SER A 513 73.87 18.90 63.49
#